data_0111532141f300b782afd3dcfaaa2a89
#
_entry.id   0111532141f300b782afd3dcfaaa2a89
#
_cell.length_a   1.000
_cell.length_b   1.000
_cell.length_c   1.000
_cell.angle_alpha   90.00
_cell.angle_beta   90.00
_cell.angle_gamma   90.00
#
_symmetry.space_group_name_H-M   'P 1'
#
loop_
_entity.id
_entity.type
_entity.pdbx_description
1 polymer ?
#
loop_
_entity_poly.entity_id
_entity_poly.type
_entity_poly.pdbx_seq_one_letter_code
_entity_poly.pdbx_strand_id
1 'polypeptide(L)'
;MKRRSLRIAAIGAMGAAAVALATSPAFAKGGIDLTVTPRTVAVGHTVKVAAGGNDDAAAYLRTCIQQRTGTHGTWHTATCGKLSGAREDAKANASVKAAHRGALQFRAVLYGSETPHDKHPVVERTSPVKTVTVR
;
A
#
# COMPACT_ATOMS: atom_id res chain seq x y z
N MET A 1 -5.80 42.59 62.72
CA MET A 1 -5.52 41.17 62.47
C MET A 1 -6.02 40.83 61.17
N LYS A 2 -5.12 40.68 60.29
CA LYS A 2 -5.50 40.30 58.93
C LYS A 2 -5.23 38.85 58.69
N ARG A 3 -6.24 38.16 58.37
CA ARG A 3 -6.13 36.78 57.96
C ARG A 3 -5.87 36.75 56.48
N ARG A 4 -4.77 36.28 56.16
CA ARG A 4 -4.46 36.01 54.76
C ARG A 4 -4.91 34.60 54.45
N SER A 5 -5.98 34.53 53.81
CA SER A 5 -6.37 33.26 53.20
C SER A 5 -5.46 32.99 52.02
N LEU A 6 -4.61 32.04 52.20
CA LEU A 6 -3.90 31.49 51.10
C LEU A 6 -4.89 30.78 50.22
N ARG A 7 -5.13 31.36 49.12
CA ARG A 7 -5.83 30.67 48.08
C ARG A 7 -4.79 29.88 47.31
N ILE A 8 -4.72 28.67 47.66
CA ILE A 8 -4.00 27.71 46.82
C ILE A 8 -4.91 27.47 45.63
N ALA A 9 -4.57 28.13 44.59
CA ALA A 9 -5.11 27.73 43.30
C ALA A 9 -4.43 26.42 42.94
N ALA A 10 -5.08 25.36 43.24
CA ALA A 10 -4.71 24.10 42.65
C ALA A 10 -4.99 24.20 41.17
N ILE A 11 -3.99 24.59 40.46
CA ILE A 11 -4.01 24.42 39.02
C ILE A 11 -3.84 22.92 38.78
N GLY A 12 -4.93 22.28 38.70
CA GLY A 12 -4.95 20.98 38.12
C GLY A 12 -4.42 21.13 36.71
N ALA A 13 -3.15 20.85 36.55
CA ALA A 13 -2.64 20.61 35.23
C ALA A 13 -3.36 19.36 34.73
N MET A 14 -4.44 19.58 34.07
CA MET A 14 -4.98 18.59 33.19
C MET A 14 -3.97 18.43 32.11
N GLY A 15 -2.99 17.62 32.41
CA GLY A 15 -2.27 17.00 31.35
C GLY A 15 -3.29 16.22 30.55
N ALA A 16 -3.82 16.82 29.55
CA ALA A 16 -4.38 16.06 28.50
C ALA A 16 -3.21 15.25 27.95
N ALA A 17 -3.01 14.11 28.54
CA ALA A 17 -2.37 13.08 27.82
C ALA A 17 -3.27 12.87 26.63
N ALA A 18 -3.00 13.58 25.60
CA ALA A 18 -3.39 13.12 24.31
C ALA A 18 -2.64 11.81 24.18
N VAL A 19 -3.25 10.80 24.67
CA VAL A 19 -2.94 9.50 24.23
C VAL A 19 -3.24 9.59 22.76
N ALA A 20 -2.24 9.95 22.01
CA ALA A 20 -2.20 9.50 20.66
C ALA A 20 -2.28 8.01 20.82
N LEU A 21 -3.46 7.53 20.80
CA LEU A 21 -3.69 6.17 20.48
C LEU A 21 -3.12 6.07 19.10
N ALA A 22 -1.84 5.79 19.08
CA ALA A 22 -1.39 4.97 18.03
C ALA A 22 -2.26 3.74 18.15
N THR A 23 -3.42 3.86 17.66
CA THR A 23 -4.11 2.72 17.21
C THR A 23 -3.21 2.17 16.17
N SER A 24 -2.30 1.33 16.61
CA SER A 24 -1.95 0.27 15.71
C SER A 24 -3.29 -0.27 15.33
N PRO A 25 -3.73 -0.07 14.14
CA PRO A 25 -4.94 -0.64 13.70
C PRO A 25 -4.78 -2.10 14.05
N ALA A 26 -5.74 -2.59 14.73
CA ALA A 26 -5.87 -4.02 14.80
C ALA A 26 -6.04 -4.45 13.36
N PHE A 27 -4.91 -4.67 12.73
CA PHE A 27 -4.82 -5.09 11.40
C PHE A 27 -5.14 -6.48 11.32
N ALA A 28 -6.30 -6.72 11.71
CA ALA A 28 -6.72 -8.04 11.65
C ALA A 28 -6.86 -8.55 10.24
N LYS A 29 -6.71 -7.75 9.20
CA LYS A 29 -7.23 -8.28 7.95
C LYS A 29 -6.51 -7.86 6.70
N GLY A 30 -5.26 -7.47 6.85
CA GLY A 30 -4.39 -7.28 5.72
C GLY A 30 -4.49 -5.93 5.04
N GLY A 31 -3.78 -5.78 3.98
CA GLY A 31 -3.68 -4.56 3.20
C GLY A 31 -2.97 -4.81 1.90
N ILE A 32 -2.86 -3.77 1.13
CA ILE A 32 -2.07 -3.75 -0.09
C ILE A 32 -1.37 -2.42 -0.20
N ASP A 33 -0.09 -2.43 -0.56
CA ASP A 33 0.70 -1.23 -0.77
C ASP A 33 1.39 -1.28 -2.12
N LEU A 34 1.67 -0.11 -2.66
CA LEU A 34 2.35 0.08 -3.92
C LEU A 34 3.26 1.29 -3.83
N THR A 35 4.53 1.10 -4.13
CA THR A 35 5.52 2.17 -4.22
C THR A 35 6.04 2.26 -5.64
N VAL A 36 6.07 3.46 -6.18
CA VAL A 36 6.53 3.73 -7.54
C VAL A 36 7.57 4.84 -7.50
N THR A 37 8.76 4.59 -8.04
CA THR A 37 9.89 5.53 -8.01
C THR A 37 10.67 5.49 -9.32
N PRO A 38 11.00 6.65 -9.94
CA PRO A 38 10.50 7.99 -9.63
C PRO A 38 9.07 8.23 -10.13
N ARG A 39 8.46 9.33 -9.71
CA ARG A 39 7.12 9.71 -10.17
C ARG A 39 7.13 10.58 -11.43
N THR A 40 8.30 11.05 -11.81
CA THR A 40 8.56 11.75 -13.07
C THR A 40 9.85 11.19 -13.66
N VAL A 41 9.82 10.83 -14.92
CA VAL A 41 10.94 10.17 -15.59
C VAL A 41 10.99 10.60 -17.06
N ALA A 42 12.20 10.60 -17.62
CA ALA A 42 12.38 10.81 -19.07
C ALA A 42 12.10 9.51 -19.84
N VAL A 43 11.65 9.65 -21.07
CA VAL A 43 11.48 8.51 -21.99
C VAL A 43 12.76 7.70 -22.04
N GLY A 44 12.63 6.39 -21.99
CA GLY A 44 13.73 5.44 -22.01
C GLY A 44 14.32 5.09 -20.65
N HIS A 45 13.98 5.82 -19.61
CA HIS A 45 14.43 5.52 -18.26
C HIS A 45 13.53 4.51 -17.56
N THR A 46 14.03 3.93 -16.49
CA THR A 46 13.36 2.86 -15.76
C THR A 46 12.63 3.39 -14.56
N VAL A 47 11.42 2.89 -14.36
CA VAL A 47 10.61 3.09 -13.15
C VAL A 47 10.66 1.81 -12.34
N LYS A 48 10.92 1.94 -11.05
CA LYS A 48 10.90 0.81 -10.12
C LYS A 48 9.58 0.80 -9.36
N VAL A 49 8.97 -0.36 -9.32
CA VAL A 49 7.67 -0.59 -8.68
C VAL A 49 7.82 -1.73 -7.69
N ALA A 50 7.38 -1.47 -6.47
CA ALA A 50 7.34 -2.47 -5.41
C ALA A 50 5.93 -2.55 -4.84
N ALA A 51 5.46 -3.75 -4.63
CA ALA A 51 4.14 -3.98 -4.07
C ALA A 51 4.18 -5.07 -3.01
N GLY A 52 3.28 -4.98 -2.06
CA GLY A 52 3.07 -5.98 -1.05
C GLY A 52 1.60 -6.11 -0.71
N GLY A 53 1.16 -7.29 -0.43
CA GLY A 53 -0.21 -7.53 -0.03
C GLY A 53 -0.33 -8.63 1.00
N ASN A 54 -1.32 -8.51 1.85
CA ASN A 54 -1.64 -9.48 2.88
C ASN A 54 -3.13 -9.53 3.08
N ASP A 55 -3.66 -10.71 3.28
CA ASP A 55 -5.05 -10.94 3.59
C ASP A 55 -5.19 -12.32 4.26
N ASP A 56 -6.12 -12.47 5.16
CA ASP A 56 -6.39 -13.74 5.81
C ASP A 56 -7.58 -14.50 5.20
N ALA A 57 -8.16 -13.99 4.13
CA ALA A 57 -9.32 -14.57 3.47
C ALA A 57 -9.01 -15.81 2.63
N ALA A 58 -7.76 -16.05 2.29
CA ALA A 58 -7.34 -17.16 1.45
C ALA A 58 -6.13 -17.90 2.03
N ALA A 59 -5.98 -19.16 1.68
CA ALA A 59 -4.85 -19.97 2.15
C ALA A 59 -3.52 -19.57 1.48
N TYR A 60 -3.60 -19.10 0.25
CA TYR A 60 -2.44 -18.67 -0.54
C TYR A 60 -2.69 -17.31 -1.16
N LEU A 61 -1.64 -16.51 -1.22
CA LEU A 61 -1.68 -15.15 -1.75
C LEU A 61 -0.59 -14.94 -2.79
N ARG A 62 -0.90 -14.13 -3.79
CA ARG A 62 0.07 -13.66 -4.78
C ARG A 62 -0.24 -12.22 -5.14
N THR A 63 0.77 -11.37 -5.09
CA THR A 63 0.65 -9.98 -5.55
C THR A 63 1.18 -9.86 -6.97
N CYS A 64 0.40 -9.22 -7.83
CA CYS A 64 0.80 -8.87 -9.18
C CYS A 64 0.81 -7.35 -9.34
N ILE A 65 1.76 -6.86 -10.11
CA ILE A 65 1.83 -5.45 -10.51
C ILE A 65 1.27 -5.35 -11.91
N GLN A 66 0.30 -4.47 -12.10
CA GLN A 66 -0.29 -4.15 -13.39
C GLN A 66 0.10 -2.74 -13.81
N GLN A 67 0.22 -2.55 -15.11
CA GLN A 67 0.55 -1.27 -15.71
C GLN A 67 -0.38 -0.96 -16.87
N ARG A 68 -0.55 0.34 -17.16
CA ARG A 68 -1.20 0.81 -18.38
C ARG A 68 -0.58 2.12 -18.85
N THR A 69 -0.63 2.36 -20.13
CA THR A 69 -0.27 3.63 -20.76
C THR A 69 -1.49 4.53 -20.83
N GLY A 70 -1.33 5.78 -20.43
CA GLY A 70 -2.43 6.72 -20.33
C GLY A 70 -3.32 6.43 -19.12
N THR A 71 -4.45 7.12 -19.05
CA THR A 71 -5.39 7.03 -17.93
C THR A 71 -6.58 6.12 -18.22
N HIS A 72 -6.73 5.68 -19.45
CA HIS A 72 -7.85 4.86 -19.92
C HIS A 72 -7.42 3.60 -20.68
N GLY A 73 -6.12 3.33 -20.72
CA GLY A 73 -5.59 2.14 -21.39
C GLY A 73 -5.98 0.85 -20.66
N THR A 74 -5.83 -0.26 -21.37
CA THR A 74 -6.03 -1.58 -20.80
C THR A 74 -4.92 -1.90 -19.81
N TRP A 75 -5.29 -2.49 -18.67
CA TRP A 75 -4.33 -2.98 -17.69
C TRP A 75 -3.66 -4.25 -18.19
N HIS A 76 -2.33 -4.30 -18.08
CA HIS A 76 -1.52 -5.45 -18.39
C HIS A 76 -0.70 -5.85 -17.17
N THR A 77 -0.53 -7.13 -16.93
CA THR A 77 0.35 -7.61 -15.87
C THR A 77 1.80 -7.37 -16.24
N ALA A 78 2.51 -6.60 -15.44
CA ALA A 78 3.95 -6.40 -15.60
C ALA A 78 4.74 -7.56 -14.98
N THR A 79 4.36 -7.97 -13.77
CA THR A 79 4.97 -9.09 -13.06
C THR A 79 4.06 -9.59 -11.96
N CYS A 80 4.27 -10.83 -11.55
CA CYS A 80 3.69 -11.40 -10.35
C CYS A 80 4.81 -11.91 -9.45
N GLY A 81 4.63 -11.74 -8.16
CA GLY A 81 5.54 -12.27 -7.16
C GLY A 81 5.31 -13.74 -6.88
N LYS A 82 6.03 -14.24 -5.90
CA LYS A 82 5.88 -15.62 -5.43
C LYS A 82 4.55 -15.83 -4.74
N LEU A 83 4.08 -17.06 -4.79
CA LEU A 83 2.97 -17.50 -3.97
C LEU A 83 3.42 -17.55 -2.51
N SER A 84 2.62 -17.00 -1.62
CA SER A 84 2.88 -16.92 -0.19
C SER A 84 1.71 -17.52 0.58
N GLY A 85 1.97 -17.98 1.81
CA GLY A 85 0.91 -18.37 2.72
C GLY A 85 0.14 -17.15 3.26
N ALA A 86 -1.06 -17.37 3.77
CA ALA A 86 -1.96 -16.31 4.22
C ALA A 86 -1.42 -15.41 5.34
N ARG A 87 -0.41 -15.85 6.06
CA ARG A 87 0.22 -15.08 7.16
C ARG A 87 1.48 -14.34 6.75
N GLU A 88 1.84 -14.45 5.49
CA GLU A 88 3.04 -13.84 4.92
C GLU A 88 2.63 -12.73 3.94
N ASP A 89 3.47 -11.71 3.85
CA ASP A 89 3.29 -10.70 2.82
C ASP A 89 3.63 -11.29 1.45
N ALA A 90 2.71 -11.17 0.52
CA ALA A 90 2.94 -11.50 -0.87
C ALA A 90 3.54 -10.28 -1.56
N LYS A 91 4.78 -10.39 -2.00
CA LYS A 91 5.53 -9.26 -2.57
C LYS A 91 5.74 -9.43 -4.06
N ALA A 92 5.77 -8.30 -4.77
CA ALA A 92 6.12 -8.24 -6.17
C ALA A 92 6.99 -7.02 -6.44
N ASN A 93 7.93 -7.15 -7.37
CA ASN A 93 8.79 -6.06 -7.80
C ASN A 93 8.88 -6.04 -9.31
N ALA A 94 8.87 -4.86 -9.89
CA ALA A 94 9.04 -4.67 -11.31
C ALA A 94 10.00 -3.52 -11.60
N SER A 95 10.72 -3.65 -12.70
CA SER A 95 11.47 -2.56 -13.33
C SER A 95 10.88 -2.36 -14.71
N VAL A 96 10.30 -1.20 -14.95
CA VAL A 96 9.55 -0.91 -16.16
C VAL A 96 10.19 0.26 -16.89
N LYS A 97 10.53 0.03 -18.16
CA LYS A 97 11.03 1.09 -19.02
C LYS A 97 9.88 2.00 -19.46
N ALA A 98 10.05 3.29 -19.26
CA ALA A 98 9.08 4.29 -19.70
C ALA A 98 9.28 4.55 -21.19
N ALA A 99 8.51 3.87 -22.03
CA ALA A 99 8.72 3.89 -23.48
C ALA A 99 8.04 5.06 -24.20
N HIS A 100 7.03 5.65 -23.61
CA HIS A 100 6.21 6.68 -24.24
C HIS A 100 5.98 7.87 -23.32
N ARG A 101 5.95 9.06 -23.88
CA ARG A 101 5.59 10.28 -23.14
C ARG A 101 4.13 10.22 -22.69
N GLY A 102 3.85 10.84 -21.57
CA GLY A 102 2.53 10.93 -21.00
C GLY A 102 2.42 10.21 -19.66
N ALA A 103 1.23 9.73 -19.34
CA ALA A 103 0.98 9.02 -18.11
C ALA A 103 1.33 7.54 -18.26
N LEU A 104 2.04 7.01 -17.29
CA LEU A 104 2.24 5.58 -17.10
C LEU A 104 1.70 5.23 -15.72
N GLN A 105 0.73 4.35 -15.66
CA GLN A 105 0.03 4.05 -14.41
C GLN A 105 0.28 2.63 -13.95
N PHE A 106 0.32 2.48 -12.63
CA PHE A 106 0.52 1.22 -11.95
C PHE A 106 -0.53 0.99 -10.89
N ARG A 107 -0.86 -0.26 -10.68
CA ARG A 107 -1.62 -0.73 -9.53
C ARG A 107 -1.14 -2.10 -9.13
N ALA A 108 -1.36 -2.46 -7.87
CA ALA A 108 -1.12 -3.80 -7.37
C ALA A 108 -2.44 -4.53 -7.19
N VAL A 109 -2.45 -5.80 -7.48
CA VAL A 109 -3.60 -6.69 -7.30
C VAL A 109 -3.15 -7.88 -6.46
N LEU A 110 -3.85 -8.12 -5.37
CA LEU A 110 -3.64 -9.27 -4.51
C LEU A 110 -4.64 -10.35 -4.89
N TYR A 111 -4.14 -11.49 -5.30
CA TYR A 111 -4.93 -12.68 -5.60
C TYR A 111 -4.86 -13.67 -4.47
N GLY A 112 -5.99 -14.27 -4.15
CA GLY A 112 -6.09 -15.33 -3.18
C GLY A 112 -6.56 -16.64 -3.80
N SER A 113 -6.07 -17.73 -3.26
CA SER A 113 -6.49 -19.07 -3.67
C SER A 113 -6.48 -20.04 -2.48
N GLU A 114 -7.26 -21.10 -2.57
CA GLU A 114 -7.32 -22.13 -1.54
C GLU A 114 -6.28 -23.22 -1.76
N THR A 115 -5.76 -23.34 -2.98
CA THR A 115 -4.73 -24.30 -3.34
C THR A 115 -3.58 -23.61 -4.06
N PRO A 116 -2.34 -24.16 -3.98
CA PRO A 116 -1.19 -23.52 -4.61
C PRO A 116 -1.24 -23.49 -6.15
N HIS A 117 -2.07 -24.31 -6.76
CA HIS A 117 -2.18 -24.44 -8.21
C HIS A 117 -3.54 -24.06 -8.76
N ASP A 118 -4.26 -23.21 -8.05
CA ASP A 118 -5.57 -22.76 -8.49
C ASP A 118 -5.45 -21.97 -9.81
N LYS A 119 -6.22 -22.39 -10.80
CA LYS A 119 -6.27 -21.76 -12.12
C LYS A 119 -7.15 -20.52 -12.15
N HIS A 120 -7.97 -20.32 -11.13
CA HIS A 120 -8.93 -19.22 -11.04
C HIS A 120 -8.82 -18.50 -9.69
N PRO A 121 -7.66 -17.90 -9.38
CA PRO A 121 -7.52 -17.14 -8.15
C PRO A 121 -8.49 -15.97 -8.12
N VAL A 122 -8.92 -15.60 -6.94
CA VAL A 122 -9.87 -14.52 -6.71
C VAL A 122 -9.11 -13.24 -6.37
N VAL A 123 -9.58 -12.11 -6.88
CA VAL A 123 -9.03 -10.80 -6.48
C VAL A 123 -9.51 -10.50 -5.06
N GLU A 124 -8.56 -10.41 -4.14
CA GLU A 124 -8.83 -10.05 -2.75
C GLU A 124 -8.75 -8.55 -2.51
N ARG A 125 -7.74 -7.90 -3.10
CA ARG A 125 -7.51 -6.47 -2.94
C ARG A 125 -6.91 -5.86 -4.19
N THR A 126 -7.19 -4.59 -4.41
CA THR A 126 -6.56 -3.78 -5.46
C THR A 126 -6.10 -2.47 -4.84
N SER A 127 -4.86 -2.08 -5.10
CA SER A 127 -4.32 -0.82 -4.61
C SER A 127 -4.91 0.39 -5.36
N PRO A 128 -4.84 1.59 -4.78
CA PRO A 128 -5.01 2.81 -5.56
C PRO A 128 -4.02 2.85 -6.72
N VAL A 129 -4.42 3.53 -7.77
CA VAL A 129 -3.59 3.75 -8.95
C VAL A 129 -2.52 4.80 -8.65
N LYS A 130 -1.30 4.55 -9.07
CA LYS A 130 -0.22 5.54 -9.02
C LYS A 130 0.24 5.89 -10.41
N THR A 131 0.41 7.18 -10.66
CA THR A 131 0.75 7.72 -11.98
C THR A 131 2.19 8.23 -11.98
N VAL A 132 2.92 7.85 -13.02
CA VAL A 132 4.23 8.37 -13.37
C VAL A 132 4.08 9.29 -14.58
N THR A 133 4.64 10.48 -14.51
CA THR A 133 4.72 11.38 -15.63
C THR A 133 5.98 11.10 -16.43
N VAL A 134 5.84 10.74 -17.69
CA VAL A 134 6.94 10.46 -18.63
C VAL A 134 7.11 11.65 -19.56
N ARG A 135 8.28 12.23 -19.56
CA ARG A 135 8.61 13.43 -20.34
C ARG A 135 9.49 13.16 -21.54
#